data_6c9017a3171faaf74792a6a71e76c145
#
_entry.id   6c9017a3171faaf74792a6a71e76c145
#
_cell.length_a   1.000
_cell.length_b   1.000
_cell.length_c   1.000
_cell.angle_alpha   90.00
_cell.angle_beta   90.00
_cell.angle_gamma   90.00
#
_symmetry.space_group_name_H-M   'P 1'
#
loop_
_entity.id
_entity.type
_entity.pdbx_description
1 polymer ?
#
loop_
_entity_poly.entity_id
_entity_poly.type
_entity_poly.pdbx_seq_one_letter_code
_entity_poly.pdbx_strand_id
1 'polypeptide(L)'
;MRTNPAHDREPLLAEAFVRLADSLVDEFDVVELLDELTDYCVEFLGVDAAGLLLTDRRDRLHVVAASSEQSHLVELFAVQAVDGPSLECYRKRRPVMVPDIGEQSITRRWPRFVEHAQAHGFHAVHSLPLRLRATAIGALTLFATAPTAMSPSDLRVGQALADTATIAILQERSVDNHNQVADQLQRALTSRLVIERAKARLAERHDIAFDAAFGLMRSYARNHNLRLSELASAVSTDIETPTLLGFERWADLSIRPARGQVRAGGTGADAPV
;
A
#
# COMPACT_ATOMS: atom_id res chain seq x y z
N MET A 1 -31.30 18.32 -7.52
CA MET A 1 -31.17 16.94 -7.98
C MET A 1 -29.84 16.45 -7.43
N ARG A 2 -29.83 15.70 -6.30
CA ARG A 2 -28.57 15.21 -5.68
C ARG A 2 -28.17 13.98 -6.46
N THR A 3 -27.08 14.03 -7.19
CA THR A 3 -26.43 12.88 -7.81
C THR A 3 -26.12 11.85 -6.70
N ASN A 4 -26.58 10.64 -6.90
CA ASN A 4 -26.35 9.53 -5.96
C ASN A 4 -24.88 9.10 -6.08
N PRO A 5 -24.03 9.28 -5.05
CA PRO A 5 -22.60 8.98 -5.12
C PRO A 5 -22.29 7.51 -5.45
N ALA A 6 -23.28 6.62 -5.32
CA ALA A 6 -23.14 5.23 -5.70
C ALA A 6 -23.14 5.01 -7.22
N HIS A 7 -23.73 5.91 -8.00
CA HIS A 7 -23.85 5.77 -9.47
C HIS A 7 -22.58 6.18 -10.20
N ASP A 8 -21.79 7.10 -9.61
CA ASP A 8 -20.53 7.54 -10.18
C ASP A 8 -19.36 6.56 -9.89
N ARG A 9 -19.55 5.66 -8.90
CA ARG A 9 -18.54 4.68 -8.47
C ARG A 9 -18.46 3.43 -9.38
N GLU A 10 -19.62 2.99 -9.95
CA GLU A 10 -19.66 1.78 -10.78
C GLU A 10 -18.74 1.83 -12.01
N PRO A 11 -18.77 2.93 -12.82
CA PRO A 11 -17.89 3.03 -13.99
C PRO A 11 -16.40 3.01 -13.61
N LEU A 12 -16.03 3.71 -12.54
CA LEU A 12 -14.65 3.78 -12.05
C LEU A 12 -14.16 2.42 -11.54
N LEU A 13 -15.01 1.68 -10.83
CA LEU A 13 -14.72 0.31 -10.41
C LEU A 13 -14.52 -0.61 -11.61
N ALA A 14 -15.38 -0.52 -12.62
CA ALA A 14 -15.24 -1.33 -13.82
C ALA A 14 -13.92 -1.02 -14.55
N GLU A 15 -13.55 0.25 -14.67
CA GLU A 15 -12.29 0.69 -15.28
C GLU A 15 -11.08 0.19 -14.46
N ALA A 16 -11.13 0.28 -13.13
CA ALA A 16 -10.08 -0.23 -12.25
C ALA A 16 -9.89 -1.75 -12.41
N PHE A 17 -11.00 -2.51 -12.45
CA PHE A 17 -10.91 -3.96 -12.69
C PHE A 17 -10.40 -4.32 -14.07
N VAL A 18 -10.73 -3.56 -15.12
CA VAL A 18 -10.16 -3.75 -16.46
C VAL A 18 -8.65 -3.51 -16.43
N ARG A 19 -8.20 -2.42 -15.81
CA ARG A 19 -6.76 -2.12 -15.65
C ARG A 19 -6.02 -3.23 -14.90
N LEU A 20 -6.59 -3.68 -13.78
CA LEU A 20 -6.01 -4.79 -13.01
C LEU A 20 -5.97 -6.09 -13.83
N ALA A 21 -6.99 -6.34 -14.67
CA ALA A 21 -7.02 -7.52 -15.56
C ALA A 21 -5.99 -7.39 -16.68
N ASP A 22 -5.87 -6.23 -17.31
CA ASP A 22 -4.87 -5.97 -18.35
C ASP A 22 -3.45 -6.14 -17.80
N SER A 23 -3.20 -5.66 -16.59
CA SER A 23 -1.91 -5.85 -15.91
C SER A 23 -1.57 -7.31 -15.63
N LEU A 24 -2.57 -8.23 -15.61
CA LEU A 24 -2.35 -9.66 -15.42
C LEU A 24 -1.98 -10.41 -16.70
N VAL A 25 -2.15 -9.81 -17.87
CA VAL A 25 -1.93 -10.47 -19.19
C VAL A 25 -0.50 -10.28 -19.67
N ASP A 26 0.11 -9.13 -19.39
CA ASP A 26 1.49 -8.81 -19.79
C ASP A 26 2.50 -9.22 -18.69
N GLU A 27 3.81 -9.12 -18.96
CA GLU A 27 4.85 -9.22 -17.94
C GLU A 27 4.73 -8.03 -16.97
N PHE A 28 4.00 -8.21 -15.87
CA PHE A 28 3.75 -7.18 -14.87
C PHE A 28 4.66 -7.34 -13.65
N ASP A 29 4.89 -6.23 -12.93
CA ASP A 29 5.51 -6.27 -11.61
C ASP A 29 4.41 -6.42 -10.55
N VAL A 30 4.41 -7.55 -9.85
CA VAL A 30 3.39 -7.84 -8.83
C VAL A 30 3.37 -6.79 -7.72
N VAL A 31 4.51 -6.19 -7.38
CA VAL A 31 4.57 -5.16 -6.33
C VAL A 31 3.85 -3.90 -6.79
N GLU A 32 4.07 -3.48 -8.05
CA GLU A 32 3.37 -2.32 -8.62
C GLU A 32 1.86 -2.54 -8.67
N LEU A 33 1.41 -3.72 -9.06
CA LEU A 33 0.00 -4.09 -9.08
C LEU A 33 -0.62 -4.08 -7.67
N LEU A 34 0.08 -4.61 -6.66
CA LEU A 34 -0.42 -4.65 -5.30
C LEU A 34 -0.48 -3.26 -4.66
N ASP A 35 0.47 -2.38 -4.96
CA ASP A 35 0.42 -0.98 -4.53
C ASP A 35 -0.78 -0.25 -5.18
N GLU A 36 -0.98 -0.39 -6.49
CA GLU A 36 -2.14 0.17 -7.20
C GLU A 36 -3.47 -0.36 -6.62
N LEU A 37 -3.52 -1.62 -6.24
CA LEU A 37 -4.70 -2.23 -5.65
C LEU A 37 -5.00 -1.66 -4.25
N THR A 38 -3.97 -1.36 -3.45
CA THR A 38 -4.19 -0.68 -2.15
C THR A 38 -4.70 0.74 -2.32
N ASP A 39 -4.26 1.47 -3.35
CA ASP A 39 -4.78 2.79 -3.71
C ASP A 39 -6.26 2.72 -4.09
N TYR A 40 -6.67 1.74 -4.90
CA TYR A 40 -8.08 1.51 -5.21
C TYR A 40 -8.92 1.15 -3.99
N CYS A 41 -8.35 0.47 -2.99
CA CYS A 41 -9.06 0.23 -1.74
C CYS A 41 -9.40 1.55 -1.03
N VAL A 42 -8.48 2.50 -0.97
CA VAL A 42 -8.71 3.81 -0.37
C VAL A 42 -9.74 4.59 -1.19
N GLU A 43 -9.58 4.64 -2.51
CA GLU A 43 -10.46 5.38 -3.41
C GLU A 43 -11.91 4.87 -3.37
N PHE A 44 -12.09 3.54 -3.41
CA PHE A 44 -13.42 2.98 -3.58
C PHE A 44 -14.11 2.54 -2.29
N LEU A 45 -13.40 2.28 -1.21
CA LEU A 45 -14.01 1.77 0.02
C LEU A 45 -14.24 2.85 1.09
N GLY A 46 -13.79 4.09 0.83
CA GLY A 46 -13.93 5.19 1.78
C GLY A 46 -13.17 4.95 3.07
N VAL A 47 -12.01 4.32 2.95
CA VAL A 47 -11.06 4.09 4.04
C VAL A 47 -9.86 5.02 3.88
N ASP A 48 -9.14 5.28 4.97
CA ASP A 48 -8.05 6.25 4.96
C ASP A 48 -6.70 5.61 4.66
N ALA A 49 -6.57 4.29 4.87
CA ALA A 49 -5.39 3.53 4.50
C ALA A 49 -5.73 2.07 4.23
N ALA A 50 -4.93 1.44 3.37
CA ALA A 50 -5.03 0.02 3.05
C ALA A 50 -3.63 -0.61 3.00
N GLY A 51 -3.54 -1.92 3.23
CA GLY A 51 -2.30 -2.66 3.09
C GLY A 51 -2.51 -4.14 2.93
N LEU A 52 -1.59 -4.76 2.23
CA LEU A 52 -1.56 -6.18 1.96
C LEU A 52 -0.46 -6.85 2.77
N LEU A 53 -0.84 -7.90 3.48
CA LEU A 53 0.09 -8.74 4.24
C LEU A 53 0.07 -10.15 3.67
N LEU A 54 1.25 -10.71 3.41
CA LEU A 54 1.41 -12.10 2.97
C LEU A 54 2.18 -12.93 3.99
N THR A 55 1.91 -14.22 4.03
CA THR A 55 2.62 -15.15 4.92
C THR A 55 3.89 -15.69 4.31
N ASP A 56 4.94 -15.78 5.13
CA ASP A 56 6.17 -16.51 4.80
C ASP A 56 6.03 -18.03 5.05
N ARG A 57 7.12 -18.78 4.80
CA ARG A 57 7.20 -20.24 5.06
C ARG A 57 7.04 -20.62 6.54
N ARG A 58 7.10 -19.65 7.45
CA ARG A 58 6.96 -19.85 8.89
C ARG A 58 5.62 -19.34 9.41
N ASP A 59 4.64 -19.17 8.52
CA ASP A 59 3.32 -18.61 8.85
C ASP A 59 3.35 -17.22 9.50
N ARG A 60 4.36 -16.41 9.21
CA ARG A 60 4.45 -15.03 9.67
C ARG A 60 3.99 -14.08 8.58
N LEU A 61 3.15 -13.13 8.94
CA LEU A 61 2.69 -12.08 8.04
C LEU A 61 3.76 -11.01 7.85
N HIS A 62 3.91 -10.55 6.61
CA HIS A 62 4.77 -9.46 6.20
C HIS A 62 4.02 -8.51 5.29
N VAL A 63 4.24 -7.21 5.45
CA VAL A 63 3.66 -6.19 4.57
C VAL A 63 4.32 -6.27 3.20
N VAL A 64 3.51 -6.33 2.15
CA VAL A 64 3.99 -6.37 0.76
C VAL A 64 3.55 -5.16 -0.06
N ALA A 65 2.45 -4.50 0.34
CA ALA A 65 1.96 -3.27 -0.26
C ALA A 65 1.21 -2.42 0.77
N ALA A 66 1.21 -1.10 0.62
CA ALA A 66 0.44 -0.18 1.43
C ALA A 66 0.12 1.09 0.63
N SER A 67 -1.10 1.61 0.77
CA SER A 67 -1.59 2.82 0.08
C SER A 67 -0.87 4.11 0.47
N SER A 68 -0.10 4.09 1.53
CA SER A 68 0.74 5.19 1.97
C SER A 68 2.01 4.63 2.59
N GLU A 69 3.12 5.29 2.30
CA GLU A 69 4.45 4.89 2.79
C GLU A 69 4.85 5.56 4.10
N GLN A 70 3.90 6.13 4.80
CA GLN A 70 4.17 6.72 6.10
C GLN A 70 4.70 5.63 7.05
N SER A 71 5.84 5.89 7.67
CA SER A 71 6.55 4.95 8.55
C SER A 71 5.64 4.34 9.64
N HIS A 72 4.69 5.12 10.13
CA HIS A 72 3.74 4.67 11.14
C HIS A 72 2.77 3.58 10.66
N LEU A 73 2.41 3.57 9.36
CA LEU A 73 1.59 2.48 8.81
C LEU A 73 2.37 1.17 8.76
N VAL A 74 3.64 1.23 8.41
CA VAL A 74 4.51 0.04 8.40
C VAL A 74 4.64 -0.54 9.80
N GLU A 75 4.80 0.31 10.82
CA GLU A 75 4.84 -0.11 12.23
C GLU A 75 3.52 -0.74 12.68
N LEU A 76 2.39 -0.12 12.32
CA LEU A 76 1.07 -0.65 12.64
C LEU A 76 0.82 -2.02 11.98
N PHE A 77 1.23 -2.19 10.74
CA PHE A 77 1.16 -3.48 10.07
C PHE A 77 2.08 -4.53 10.72
N ALA A 78 3.28 -4.13 11.17
CA ALA A 78 4.19 -5.03 11.89
C ALA A 78 3.57 -5.51 13.21
N VAL A 79 2.88 -4.65 13.96
CA VAL A 79 2.14 -5.05 15.16
C VAL A 79 1.02 -6.02 14.83
N GLN A 80 0.23 -5.77 13.79
CA GLN A 80 -0.84 -6.66 13.35
C GLN A 80 -0.35 -8.04 12.86
N ALA A 81 0.86 -8.11 12.34
CA ALA A 81 1.45 -9.36 11.91
C ALA A 81 1.71 -10.32 13.09
N VAL A 82 1.85 -9.78 14.29
CA VAL A 82 2.09 -10.55 15.52
C VAL A 82 0.81 -10.79 16.31
N ASP A 83 0.00 -9.74 16.48
CA ASP A 83 -1.24 -9.77 17.26
C ASP A 83 -2.20 -8.69 16.76
N GLY A 84 -3.28 -9.10 16.10
CA GLY A 84 -4.24 -8.16 15.56
C GLY A 84 -5.25 -8.77 14.58
N PRO A 85 -6.15 -7.92 14.04
CA PRO A 85 -7.19 -8.33 13.12
C PRO A 85 -6.69 -9.07 11.87
N SER A 86 -5.56 -8.64 11.30
CA SER A 86 -4.98 -9.26 10.09
C SER A 86 -4.55 -10.70 10.33
N LEU A 87 -3.85 -10.95 11.44
CA LEU A 87 -3.41 -12.30 11.81
C LEU A 87 -4.61 -13.21 12.09
N GLU A 88 -5.62 -12.67 12.76
CA GLU A 88 -6.85 -13.44 13.03
C GLU A 88 -7.61 -13.73 11.74
N CYS A 89 -7.75 -12.75 10.84
CA CYS A 89 -8.37 -12.90 9.53
C CYS A 89 -7.69 -14.02 8.74
N TYR A 90 -6.38 -14.00 8.66
CA TYR A 90 -5.57 -15.03 8.01
C TYR A 90 -5.82 -16.41 8.63
N ARG A 91 -5.71 -16.56 9.95
CA ARG A 91 -5.89 -17.83 10.66
C ARG A 91 -7.29 -18.41 10.53
N LYS A 92 -8.31 -17.54 10.64
CA LYS A 92 -9.71 -17.94 10.54
C LYS A 92 -10.22 -18.05 9.11
N ARG A 93 -9.47 -17.53 8.11
CA ARG A 93 -9.82 -17.52 6.69
C ARG A 93 -11.18 -16.86 6.41
N ARG A 94 -11.55 -15.88 7.20
CA ARG A 94 -12.80 -15.13 7.11
C ARG A 94 -12.56 -13.66 7.46
N PRO A 95 -13.42 -12.74 6.96
CA PRO A 95 -13.33 -11.34 7.32
C PRO A 95 -13.37 -11.12 8.83
N VAL A 96 -12.55 -10.18 9.30
CA VAL A 96 -12.56 -9.67 10.67
C VAL A 96 -12.89 -8.19 10.59
N MET A 97 -14.08 -7.83 11.06
CA MET A 97 -14.63 -6.49 10.99
C MET A 97 -14.62 -5.88 12.38
N VAL A 98 -13.96 -4.75 12.54
CA VAL A 98 -13.86 -3.98 13.78
C VAL A 98 -14.27 -2.53 13.47
N PRO A 99 -15.57 -2.23 13.57
CA PRO A 99 -16.10 -0.90 13.27
C PRO A 99 -15.61 0.20 14.24
N ASP A 100 -15.28 -0.20 15.46
CA ASP A 100 -14.74 0.69 16.50
C ASP A 100 -13.70 -0.08 17.32
N ILE A 101 -12.43 0.33 17.18
CA ILE A 101 -11.33 -0.27 17.96
C ILE A 101 -11.33 0.16 19.43
N GLY A 102 -12.08 1.22 19.78
CA GLY A 102 -12.24 1.70 21.16
C GLY A 102 -13.15 0.83 22.01
N GLU A 103 -13.88 -0.12 21.44
CA GLU A 103 -14.70 -1.05 22.19
C GLU A 103 -13.85 -1.85 23.20
N GLN A 104 -14.34 -1.99 24.42
CA GLN A 104 -13.62 -2.67 25.50
C GLN A 104 -13.29 -4.14 25.16
N SER A 105 -14.16 -4.81 24.42
CA SER A 105 -13.97 -6.17 23.93
C SER A 105 -12.74 -6.27 23.00
N ILE A 106 -12.56 -5.30 22.12
CA ILE A 106 -11.48 -5.19 21.15
C ILE A 106 -10.17 -4.82 21.84
N THR A 107 -10.20 -3.81 22.71
CA THR A 107 -9.03 -3.38 23.50
C THR A 107 -8.49 -4.52 24.37
N ARG A 108 -9.34 -5.36 24.96
CA ARG A 108 -8.92 -6.54 25.71
C ARG A 108 -8.33 -7.63 24.82
N ARG A 109 -8.81 -7.74 23.59
CA ARG A 109 -8.40 -8.79 22.66
C ARG A 109 -7.05 -8.49 22.04
N TRP A 110 -6.80 -7.24 21.64
CA TRP A 110 -5.58 -6.80 20.95
C TRP A 110 -5.04 -5.49 21.55
N PRO A 111 -4.60 -5.46 22.82
CA PRO A 111 -4.26 -4.22 23.52
C PRO A 111 -3.14 -3.44 22.83
N ARG A 112 -2.09 -4.13 22.38
CA ARG A 112 -0.95 -3.50 21.68
C ARG A 112 -1.36 -2.92 20.33
N PHE A 113 -2.17 -3.65 19.57
CA PHE A 113 -2.66 -3.17 18.29
C PHE A 113 -3.53 -1.92 18.46
N VAL A 114 -4.48 -1.94 19.41
CA VAL A 114 -5.39 -0.80 19.67
C VAL A 114 -4.60 0.44 20.09
N GLU A 115 -3.63 0.30 20.98
CA GLU A 115 -2.75 1.39 21.41
C GLU A 115 -2.04 2.04 20.22
N HIS A 116 -1.40 1.24 19.35
CA HIS A 116 -0.71 1.74 18.18
C HIS A 116 -1.67 2.37 17.16
N ALA A 117 -2.81 1.73 16.88
CA ALA A 117 -3.77 2.24 15.92
C ALA A 117 -4.35 3.59 16.36
N GLN A 118 -4.71 3.74 17.62
CA GLN A 118 -5.22 5.00 18.19
C GLN A 118 -4.14 6.09 18.23
N ALA A 119 -2.89 5.74 18.54
CA ALA A 119 -1.77 6.70 18.51
C ALA A 119 -1.55 7.29 17.10
N HIS A 120 -1.96 6.57 16.06
CA HIS A 120 -1.89 7.01 14.66
C HIS A 120 -3.23 7.52 14.11
N GLY A 121 -4.23 7.72 14.97
CA GLY A 121 -5.50 8.32 14.60
C GLY A 121 -6.49 7.37 13.94
N PHE A 122 -6.24 6.06 13.91
CA PHE A 122 -7.19 5.10 13.37
C PHE A 122 -8.18 4.65 14.42
N HIS A 123 -9.45 4.53 14.02
CA HIS A 123 -10.57 4.15 14.88
C HIS A 123 -11.36 2.95 14.41
N ALA A 124 -11.20 2.54 13.15
CA ALA A 124 -11.78 1.29 12.63
C ALA A 124 -10.74 0.51 11.84
N VAL A 125 -10.90 -0.82 11.82
CA VAL A 125 -10.07 -1.72 11.01
C VAL A 125 -10.89 -2.88 10.48
N HIS A 126 -10.71 -3.20 9.20
CA HIS A 126 -11.38 -4.32 8.55
C HIS A 126 -10.33 -5.14 7.83
N SER A 127 -10.29 -6.44 8.10
CA SER A 127 -9.34 -7.36 7.45
C SER A 127 -10.08 -8.40 6.63
N LEU A 128 -9.70 -8.53 5.36
CA LEU A 128 -10.28 -9.45 4.37
C LEU A 128 -9.23 -10.50 4.00
N PRO A 129 -9.59 -11.79 3.92
CA PRO A 129 -8.61 -12.83 3.63
C PRO A 129 -8.19 -12.80 2.15
N LEU A 130 -6.89 -12.84 1.92
CA LEU A 130 -6.31 -13.20 0.63
C LEU A 130 -6.36 -14.72 0.52
N ARG A 131 -7.33 -15.25 -0.21
CA ARG A 131 -7.58 -16.69 -0.23
C ARG A 131 -7.83 -17.23 -1.63
N LEU A 132 -7.31 -18.40 -1.89
CA LEU A 132 -7.69 -19.21 -3.03
C LEU A 132 -8.27 -20.54 -2.52
N ARG A 133 -9.57 -20.78 -2.80
CA ARG A 133 -10.31 -21.95 -2.32
C ARG A 133 -10.22 -22.08 -0.77
N ALA A 134 -9.56 -23.13 -0.28
CA ALA A 134 -9.40 -23.39 1.16
C ALA A 134 -8.11 -22.84 1.77
N THR A 135 -7.20 -22.31 0.96
CA THR A 135 -5.91 -21.82 1.42
C THR A 135 -5.92 -20.30 1.50
N ALA A 136 -5.59 -19.75 2.66
CA ALA A 136 -5.29 -18.33 2.82
C ALA A 136 -3.79 -18.11 2.65
N ILE A 137 -3.41 -17.03 1.96
CA ILE A 137 -2.01 -16.64 1.72
C ILE A 137 -1.66 -15.33 2.43
N GLY A 138 -2.65 -14.65 3.01
CA GLY A 138 -2.47 -13.36 3.67
C GLY A 138 -3.77 -12.67 4.03
N ALA A 139 -3.70 -11.36 4.19
CA ALA A 139 -4.84 -10.49 4.47
C ALA A 139 -4.69 -9.12 3.79
N LEU A 140 -5.78 -8.60 3.25
CA LEU A 140 -5.96 -7.19 2.93
C LEU A 140 -6.53 -6.51 4.17
N THR A 141 -5.91 -5.43 4.62
CA THR A 141 -6.34 -4.69 5.80
C THR A 141 -6.63 -3.24 5.45
N LEU A 142 -7.76 -2.75 5.93
CA LEU A 142 -8.34 -1.45 5.66
C LEU A 142 -8.49 -0.69 6.97
N PHE A 143 -8.04 0.56 7.03
CA PHE A 143 -8.12 1.42 8.20
C PHE A 143 -8.97 2.65 7.93
N ALA A 144 -9.73 3.07 8.93
CA ALA A 144 -10.45 4.34 8.91
C ALA A 144 -10.16 5.18 10.16
N THR A 145 -10.07 6.50 9.97
CA THR A 145 -9.85 7.49 11.02
C THR A 145 -11.11 7.83 11.81
N ALA A 146 -12.26 7.30 11.41
CA ALA A 146 -13.51 7.37 12.16
C ALA A 146 -14.07 5.96 12.38
N PRO A 147 -14.82 5.73 13.47
CA PRO A 147 -15.58 4.50 13.63
C PRO A 147 -16.50 4.29 12.42
N THR A 148 -16.30 3.19 11.71
CA THR A 148 -16.99 2.94 10.43
C THR A 148 -17.28 1.46 10.26
N ALA A 149 -18.52 1.12 9.93
CA ALA A 149 -18.91 -0.21 9.51
C ALA A 149 -18.91 -0.28 7.98
N MET A 150 -18.26 -1.28 7.42
CA MET A 150 -18.36 -1.53 5.98
C MET A 150 -19.77 -2.00 5.60
N SER A 151 -20.31 -1.40 4.55
CA SER A 151 -21.56 -1.87 3.97
C SER A 151 -21.38 -3.28 3.33
N PRO A 152 -22.47 -4.06 3.16
CA PRO A 152 -22.38 -5.33 2.43
C PRO A 152 -21.87 -5.17 0.99
N SER A 153 -22.07 -4.00 0.38
CA SER A 153 -21.53 -3.66 -0.94
C SER A 153 -20.01 -3.46 -0.90
N ASP A 154 -19.53 -2.67 0.07
CA ASP A 154 -18.10 -2.39 0.21
C ASP A 154 -17.31 -3.64 0.60
N LEU A 155 -17.92 -4.50 1.42
CA LEU A 155 -17.33 -5.80 1.75
C LEU A 155 -17.15 -6.68 0.50
N ARG A 156 -18.15 -6.69 -0.42
CA ARG A 156 -18.01 -7.43 -1.69
C ARG A 156 -16.93 -6.84 -2.58
N VAL A 157 -16.87 -5.51 -2.71
CA VAL A 157 -15.82 -4.83 -3.50
C VAL A 157 -14.44 -5.10 -2.90
N GLY A 158 -14.28 -4.92 -1.59
CA GLY A 158 -13.02 -5.20 -0.90
C GLY A 158 -12.58 -6.66 -1.05
N GLN A 159 -13.52 -7.63 -0.98
CA GLN A 159 -13.18 -9.03 -1.20
C GLN A 159 -12.82 -9.31 -2.66
N ALA A 160 -13.47 -8.66 -3.63
CA ALA A 160 -13.10 -8.81 -5.05
C ALA A 160 -11.69 -8.27 -5.32
N LEU A 161 -11.31 -7.14 -4.71
CA LEU A 161 -9.93 -6.62 -4.78
C LEU A 161 -8.94 -7.58 -4.12
N ALA A 162 -9.28 -8.14 -2.94
CA ALA A 162 -8.45 -9.15 -2.27
C ALA A 162 -8.29 -10.43 -3.11
N ASP A 163 -9.35 -10.87 -3.77
CA ASP A 163 -9.32 -12.04 -4.65
C ASP A 163 -8.47 -11.76 -5.91
N THR A 164 -8.55 -10.55 -6.49
CA THR A 164 -7.71 -10.11 -7.62
C THR A 164 -6.23 -10.09 -7.22
N ALA A 165 -5.89 -9.52 -6.07
CA ALA A 165 -4.52 -9.59 -5.53
C ALA A 165 -4.04 -11.04 -5.39
N THR A 166 -4.91 -11.91 -4.88
CA THR A 166 -4.59 -13.33 -4.72
C THR A 166 -4.31 -14.00 -6.07
N ILE A 167 -5.10 -13.71 -7.09
CA ILE A 167 -4.91 -14.23 -8.45
C ILE A 167 -3.57 -13.73 -9.01
N ALA A 168 -3.29 -12.44 -8.91
CA ALA A 168 -2.04 -11.83 -9.38
C ALA A 168 -0.81 -12.51 -8.78
N ILE A 169 -0.81 -12.64 -7.44
CA ILE A 169 0.27 -13.30 -6.71
C ILE A 169 0.43 -14.76 -7.15
N LEU A 170 -0.65 -15.44 -7.49
CA LEU A 170 -0.62 -16.83 -7.91
C LEU A 170 -0.27 -17.03 -9.39
N GLN A 171 -0.57 -16.07 -10.26
CA GLN A 171 -0.22 -16.13 -11.69
C GLN A 171 1.28 -15.95 -11.91
N GLU A 172 1.92 -15.03 -11.23
CA GLU A 172 3.39 -14.92 -11.24
C GLU A 172 4.07 -16.26 -10.88
N ARG A 173 3.33 -17.14 -10.20
CA ARG A 173 3.74 -18.51 -9.86
C ARG A 173 3.75 -19.47 -11.03
N SER A 174 2.89 -19.29 -12.02
CA SER A 174 2.69 -20.27 -13.08
C SER A 174 3.83 -20.26 -14.10
N VAL A 175 4.55 -19.16 -14.21
CA VAL A 175 5.66 -19.01 -15.18
C VAL A 175 6.95 -19.69 -14.70
N ASP A 176 7.14 -19.83 -13.39
CA ASP A 176 8.33 -20.47 -12.80
C ASP A 176 7.97 -21.78 -12.06
N ASN A 177 8.02 -22.87 -12.80
CA ASN A 177 7.95 -24.28 -12.35
C ASN A 177 7.95 -24.61 -10.85
N HIS A 178 6.90 -25.28 -10.42
CA HIS A 178 6.75 -26.39 -9.46
C HIS A 178 7.15 -26.25 -7.98
N ASN A 179 7.77 -25.20 -7.53
CA ASN A 179 8.03 -25.06 -6.10
C ASN A 179 7.77 -23.62 -5.65
N GLN A 180 6.61 -23.40 -4.94
CA GLN A 180 6.71 -22.58 -3.77
C GLN A 180 6.08 -21.19 -3.71
N VAL A 181 4.95 -21.19 -3.02
CA VAL A 181 4.36 -20.02 -2.34
C VAL A 181 5.40 -19.20 -1.57
N ALA A 182 6.39 -19.88 -1.01
CA ALA A 182 7.36 -19.26 -0.13
C ALA A 182 8.52 -18.54 -0.84
N ASP A 183 8.90 -18.99 -2.03
CA ASP A 183 9.99 -18.34 -2.79
C ASP A 183 9.51 -17.05 -3.44
N GLN A 184 8.23 -16.91 -3.65
CA GLN A 184 7.65 -15.72 -4.25
C GLN A 184 7.35 -14.64 -3.23
N LEU A 185 6.88 -15.04 -2.04
CA LEU A 185 6.87 -14.11 -0.94
C LEU A 185 8.29 -13.57 -0.69
N GLN A 186 9.29 -14.44 -0.74
CA GLN A 186 10.67 -14.00 -0.61
C GLN A 186 11.07 -13.06 -1.75
N ARG A 187 10.61 -13.30 -2.98
CA ARG A 187 10.83 -12.39 -4.11
C ARG A 187 10.08 -11.07 -3.93
N ALA A 188 8.80 -11.09 -3.61
CA ALA A 188 8.02 -9.88 -3.36
C ALA A 188 8.62 -9.05 -2.20
N LEU A 189 9.01 -9.68 -1.11
CA LEU A 189 9.69 -9.01 0.00
C LEU A 189 11.07 -8.47 -0.40
N THR A 190 11.82 -9.22 -1.22
CA THR A 190 13.11 -8.79 -1.74
C THR A 190 12.93 -7.62 -2.71
N SER A 191 11.97 -7.70 -3.62
CA SER A 191 11.62 -6.63 -4.55
C SER A 191 11.20 -5.37 -3.80
N ARG A 192 10.32 -5.49 -2.80
CA ARG A 192 9.94 -4.36 -1.96
C ARG A 192 11.15 -3.74 -1.25
N LEU A 193 12.01 -4.55 -0.63
CA LEU A 193 13.22 -4.02 0.04
C LEU A 193 14.13 -3.26 -0.93
N VAL A 194 14.25 -3.74 -2.15
CA VAL A 194 15.05 -3.08 -3.20
C VAL A 194 14.38 -1.79 -3.65
N ILE A 195 13.05 -1.78 -3.83
CA ILE A 195 12.27 -0.58 -4.16
C ILE A 195 12.41 0.47 -3.04
N GLU A 196 12.25 0.07 -1.77
CA GLU A 196 12.42 0.99 -0.63
C GLU A 196 13.82 1.61 -0.58
N ARG A 197 14.87 0.83 -0.83
CA ARG A 197 16.24 1.34 -0.91
C ARG A 197 16.42 2.31 -2.07
N ALA A 198 15.88 2.01 -3.23
CA ALA A 198 15.94 2.87 -4.40
C ALA A 198 15.24 4.20 -4.17
N LYS A 199 14.07 4.18 -3.55
CA LYS A 199 13.31 5.38 -3.16
C LYS A 199 14.08 6.24 -2.18
N ALA A 200 14.64 5.64 -1.11
CA ALA A 200 15.46 6.36 -0.15
C ALA A 200 16.63 7.07 -0.84
N ARG A 201 17.30 6.38 -1.75
CA ARG A 201 18.40 6.94 -2.52
C ARG A 201 17.99 8.10 -3.42
N LEU A 202 16.87 7.97 -4.12
CA LEU A 202 16.35 9.03 -4.99
C LEU A 202 15.86 10.23 -4.17
N ALA A 203 15.14 9.98 -3.07
CA ALA A 203 14.66 11.02 -2.17
C ALA A 203 15.83 11.85 -1.60
N GLU A 204 16.87 11.19 -1.09
CA GLU A 204 18.09 11.84 -0.56
C GLU A 204 18.85 12.59 -1.65
N ARG A 205 19.03 11.97 -2.82
CA ARG A 205 19.86 12.54 -3.89
C ARG A 205 19.22 13.76 -4.55
N HIS A 206 17.91 13.78 -4.67
CA HIS A 206 17.15 14.81 -5.37
C HIS A 206 16.39 15.76 -4.44
N ASP A 207 16.51 15.58 -3.13
CA ASP A 207 15.79 16.37 -2.10
C ASP A 207 14.28 16.40 -2.36
N ILE A 208 13.71 15.22 -2.63
CA ILE A 208 12.28 15.02 -2.89
C ILE A 208 11.66 14.12 -1.84
N ALA A 209 10.32 14.22 -1.69
CA ALA A 209 9.58 13.32 -0.81
C ALA A 209 9.64 11.87 -1.29
N PHE A 210 9.57 10.90 -0.38
CA PHE A 210 9.57 9.46 -0.67
C PHE A 210 8.48 9.06 -1.67
N ASP A 211 7.27 9.59 -1.51
CA ASP A 211 6.15 9.34 -2.42
C ASP A 211 6.43 9.89 -3.83
N ALA A 212 7.08 11.05 -3.92
CA ALA A 212 7.51 11.62 -5.20
C ALA A 212 8.57 10.75 -5.87
N ALA A 213 9.54 10.22 -5.10
CA ALA A 213 10.56 9.32 -5.62
C ALA A 213 9.94 8.03 -6.18
N PHE A 214 8.96 7.46 -5.51
CA PHE A 214 8.23 6.29 -5.99
C PHE A 214 7.44 6.58 -7.26
N GLY A 215 6.66 7.67 -7.28
CA GLY A 215 5.91 8.10 -8.45
C GLY A 215 6.80 8.31 -9.68
N LEU A 216 8.01 8.83 -9.48
CA LEU A 216 9.00 8.99 -10.52
C LEU A 216 9.50 7.64 -11.05
N MET A 217 9.88 6.72 -10.19
CA MET A 217 10.32 5.37 -10.59
C MET A 217 9.24 4.64 -11.37
N ARG A 218 8.00 4.69 -10.89
CA ARG A 218 6.83 4.06 -11.52
C ARG A 218 6.58 4.63 -12.92
N SER A 219 6.56 5.96 -13.07
CA SER A 219 6.40 6.61 -14.38
C SER A 219 7.51 6.25 -15.35
N TYR A 220 8.76 6.18 -14.87
CA TYR A 220 9.89 5.79 -15.69
C TYR A 220 9.77 4.33 -16.13
N ALA A 221 9.49 3.41 -15.23
CA ALA A 221 9.34 1.98 -15.52
C ALA A 221 8.27 1.75 -16.58
N ARG A 222 7.10 2.38 -16.44
CA ARG A 222 6.00 2.30 -17.43
C ARG A 222 6.39 2.86 -18.80
N ASN A 223 7.03 4.03 -18.83
CA ASN A 223 7.39 4.68 -20.09
C ASN A 223 8.47 3.91 -20.86
N HIS A 224 9.25 3.05 -20.19
CA HIS A 224 10.34 2.29 -20.77
C HIS A 224 10.07 0.79 -20.81
N ASN A 225 8.85 0.36 -20.43
CA ASN A 225 8.45 -1.05 -20.35
C ASN A 225 9.44 -1.90 -19.53
N LEU A 226 9.83 -1.39 -18.36
CA LEU A 226 10.72 -2.05 -17.41
C LEU A 226 9.92 -2.51 -16.19
N ARG A 227 10.35 -3.60 -15.56
CA ARG A 227 9.82 -3.98 -14.25
C ARG A 227 10.33 -2.98 -13.19
N LEU A 228 9.45 -2.53 -12.31
CA LEU A 228 9.81 -1.58 -11.25
C LEU A 228 10.91 -2.12 -10.33
N SER A 229 10.89 -3.41 -10.03
CA SER A 229 11.90 -4.11 -9.24
C SER A 229 13.27 -4.15 -9.94
N GLU A 230 13.31 -4.30 -11.26
CA GLU A 230 14.54 -4.25 -12.05
C GLU A 230 15.14 -2.84 -12.06
N LEU A 231 14.29 -1.82 -12.29
CA LEU A 231 14.68 -0.42 -12.19
C LEU A 231 15.21 -0.08 -10.79
N ALA A 232 14.49 -0.52 -9.75
CA ALA A 232 14.90 -0.31 -8.37
C ALA A 232 16.24 -0.99 -8.04
N SER A 233 16.47 -2.19 -8.57
CA SER A 233 17.74 -2.89 -8.43
C SER A 233 18.88 -2.11 -9.07
N ALA A 234 18.69 -1.60 -10.28
CA ALA A 234 19.66 -0.74 -10.97
C ALA A 234 19.97 0.53 -10.16
N VAL A 235 18.94 1.24 -9.69
CA VAL A 235 19.10 2.44 -8.85
C VAL A 235 19.82 2.13 -7.53
N SER A 236 19.58 0.94 -6.94
CA SER A 236 20.19 0.57 -5.66
C SER A 236 21.64 0.12 -5.76
N THR A 237 22.06 -0.43 -6.91
CA THR A 237 23.40 -1.01 -7.10
C THR A 237 24.40 -0.03 -7.66
N ASP A 238 23.96 0.97 -8.41
CA ASP A 238 24.87 1.79 -9.21
C ASP A 238 25.16 3.14 -8.55
N ILE A 239 26.44 3.41 -8.37
CA ILE A 239 26.95 4.70 -7.86
C ILE A 239 26.94 5.76 -8.97
N GLU A 240 26.83 5.37 -10.25
CA GLU A 240 26.95 6.24 -11.43
C GLU A 240 25.68 6.40 -12.28
N THR A 241 24.53 5.88 -11.87
CA THR A 241 23.27 5.80 -12.64
C THR A 241 22.55 7.14 -12.98
N PRO A 242 23.04 8.36 -12.71
CA PRO A 242 22.36 9.57 -13.15
C PRO A 242 22.24 9.70 -14.66
N THR A 243 23.25 9.19 -15.38
CA THR A 243 23.35 9.39 -16.83
C THR A 243 22.52 8.39 -17.63
N LEU A 244 22.33 7.16 -17.12
CA LEU A 244 21.57 6.10 -17.79
C LEU A 244 20.04 6.32 -17.74
N LEU A 245 19.55 6.99 -16.71
CA LEU A 245 18.12 7.20 -16.51
C LEU A 245 17.61 8.58 -17.01
N GLY A 246 18.47 9.42 -17.56
CA GLY A 246 18.07 10.75 -18.04
C GLY A 246 17.52 11.66 -16.95
N PHE A 247 17.91 11.45 -15.69
CA PHE A 247 17.41 12.20 -14.52
C PHE A 247 17.68 13.71 -14.60
N GLU A 248 18.64 14.16 -15.38
CA GLU A 248 18.86 15.60 -15.63
C GLU A 248 17.66 16.26 -16.35
N ARG A 249 16.86 15.48 -17.07
CA ARG A 249 15.64 15.96 -17.76
C ARG A 249 14.39 15.99 -16.88
N TRP A 250 14.46 15.45 -15.68
CA TRP A 250 13.32 15.34 -14.78
C TRP A 250 13.12 16.58 -13.89
N ALA A 251 14.14 17.38 -13.70
CA ALA A 251 14.04 18.67 -13.02
C ALA A 251 13.09 19.65 -13.77
N ASP A 252 12.87 19.44 -15.08
CA ASP A 252 11.98 20.27 -15.91
C ASP A 252 10.50 19.85 -15.87
N LEU A 253 10.19 18.67 -15.33
CA LEU A 253 8.79 18.22 -15.13
C LEU A 253 8.26 18.70 -13.77
N SER A 254 8.00 19.99 -13.67
CA SER A 254 7.06 20.69 -12.76
C SER A 254 6.67 19.99 -11.44
N ILE A 255 7.63 19.55 -10.62
CA ILE A 255 7.38 19.30 -9.22
C ILE A 255 7.88 20.51 -8.45
N ARG A 256 7.00 21.50 -8.24
CA ARG A 256 7.27 22.58 -7.28
C ARG A 256 7.41 21.94 -5.89
N PRO A 257 8.56 22.16 -5.21
CA PRO A 257 8.65 21.73 -3.81
C PRO A 257 7.54 22.43 -3.03
N ALA A 258 6.85 21.70 -2.18
CA ALA A 258 5.93 22.27 -1.22
C ALA A 258 6.74 23.18 -0.28
N ARG A 259 6.81 24.47 -0.58
CA ARG A 259 7.41 25.46 0.31
C ARG A 259 6.60 25.50 1.59
N GLY A 260 7.17 24.93 2.64
CA GLY A 260 6.70 25.11 4.00
C GLY A 260 6.59 26.61 4.30
N GLN A 261 5.40 27.05 4.63
CA GLN A 261 5.18 28.38 5.18
C GLN A 261 5.85 28.44 6.56
N VAL A 262 7.10 28.89 6.59
CA VAL A 262 7.69 29.44 7.81
C VAL A 262 7.03 30.80 8.02
N ARG A 263 6.06 30.86 8.92
CA ARG A 263 5.57 32.12 9.49
C ARG A 263 6.72 32.75 10.27
N ALA A 264 7.38 33.70 9.69
CA ALA A 264 8.22 34.62 10.43
C ALA A 264 7.32 35.48 11.34
N GLY A 265 7.42 35.25 12.64
CA GLY A 265 6.84 36.10 13.65
C GLY A 265 7.53 37.47 13.59
N GLY A 266 6.78 38.49 13.24
CA GLY A 266 7.21 39.88 13.36
C GLY A 266 7.21 40.29 14.82
N THR A 267 8.38 40.53 15.37
CA THR A 267 8.57 41.32 16.57
C THR A 267 8.47 42.79 16.22
N GLY A 268 7.45 43.45 16.74
CA GLY A 268 7.39 44.89 16.76
C GLY A 268 8.46 45.47 17.69
N ALA A 269 9.10 46.53 17.25
CA ALA A 269 9.87 47.42 18.12
C ALA A 269 9.48 48.86 17.82
N ASP A 270 8.90 49.45 18.84
CA ASP A 270 8.92 50.85 19.31
C ASP A 270 9.61 51.86 18.42
N ALA A 271 8.90 52.98 18.25
CA ALA A 271 9.48 54.27 18.08
C ALA A 271 8.94 55.25 19.11
N PRO A 272 9.79 56.04 19.79
CA PRO A 272 9.32 57.13 20.58
C PRO A 272 9.46 58.47 19.86
N VAL A 273 8.63 59.42 20.34
CA VAL A 273 8.53 60.87 20.17
C VAL A 273 7.75 61.37 18.98
#